data_245f873addc8cdd36e821d3899985556
#
_entry.id   245f873addc8cdd36e821d3899985556
#
_cell.length_a   1.000
_cell.length_b   1.000
_cell.length_c   1.000
_cell.angle_alpha   90.00
_cell.angle_beta   90.00
_cell.angle_gamma   90.00
#
_symmetry.space_group_name_H-M   'P 1'
#
loop_
_entity.id
_entity.type
_entity.pdbx_description
1 polymer ?
#
loop_
_entity_poly.entity_id
_entity_poly.type
_entity_poly.pdbx_seq_one_letter_code
_entity_poly.pdbx_strand_id
1 'polypeptide(L)' 'MNVIDYATAVDMFEDALDCEGTVEVAGIEFNKSTILRECDPVAYRCYLSDYISSLEEDGWEIED' A
#
# COMPACT_ATOMS: atom_id res chain seq x y z
N MET A 1 23.20 -0.15 -3.30
CA MET A 1 21.99 0.45 -3.90
C MET A 1 20.87 -0.58 -3.86
N ASN A 2 19.74 -0.22 -3.27
CA ASN A 2 18.60 -1.13 -3.15
C ASN A 2 17.57 -0.80 -4.21
N VAL A 3 17.26 -1.78 -5.05
CA VAL A 3 16.30 -1.62 -6.15
C VAL A 3 15.17 -2.62 -5.96
N ILE A 4 13.93 -2.16 -6.07
CA ILE A 4 12.75 -3.03 -6.04
C ILE A 4 11.83 -2.69 -7.20
N ASP A 5 11.03 -3.68 -7.63
CA ASP A 5 10.00 -3.45 -8.65
C ASP A 5 8.86 -2.64 -8.06
N TYR A 6 8.15 -1.94 -8.92
CA TYR A 6 6.93 -1.26 -8.53
C TYR A 6 5.92 -2.24 -7.91
N ALA A 7 5.76 -3.42 -8.49
CA ALA A 7 4.86 -4.44 -7.96
C ALA A 7 5.22 -4.86 -6.54
N THR A 8 6.52 -5.01 -6.25
CA THR A 8 6.99 -5.35 -4.90
C THR A 8 6.70 -4.19 -3.94
N ALA A 9 6.91 -2.95 -4.38
CA ALA A 9 6.60 -1.78 -3.56
C ALA A 9 5.11 -1.71 -3.22
N VAL A 10 4.24 -2.03 -4.17
CA VAL A 10 2.79 -2.08 -3.94
C VAL A 10 2.45 -3.16 -2.91
N ASP A 11 3.05 -4.35 -3.02
CA ASP A 11 2.84 -5.43 -2.07
C ASP A 11 3.27 -5.02 -0.66
N MET A 12 4.41 -4.35 -0.53
CA MET A 12 4.90 -3.85 0.75
C MET A 12 3.93 -2.82 1.34
N PHE A 13 3.40 -1.94 0.51
CA PHE A 13 2.42 -0.95 0.92
C PHE A 13 1.14 -1.62 1.44
N GLU A 14 0.62 -2.59 0.70
CA GLU A 14 -0.59 -3.32 1.11
C GLU A 14 -0.37 -4.11 2.39
N ASP A 15 0.80 -4.74 2.54
CA ASP A 15 1.17 -5.43 3.77
C ASP A 15 1.20 -4.48 4.96
N ALA A 16 1.75 -3.29 4.77
CA ALA A 16 1.81 -2.28 5.83
C ALA A 16 0.41 -1.84 6.27
N LEU A 17 -0.51 -1.68 5.32
CA LEU A 17 -1.90 -1.36 5.62
C LEU A 17 -2.60 -2.50 6.36
N ASP A 18 -2.41 -3.73 5.87
CA ASP A 18 -3.08 -4.91 6.42
C ASP A 18 -2.52 -5.33 7.78
N CYS A 19 -1.30 -4.93 8.08
CA CYS A 19 -0.65 -5.20 9.37
C CYS A 19 -1.40 -4.57 10.54
N GLU A 20 -2.17 -3.53 10.30
CA GLU A 20 -2.99 -2.88 11.33
C GLU A 20 -4.28 -3.65 11.65
N GLY A 21 -4.55 -4.72 10.92
CA GLY A 21 -5.72 -5.57 11.12
C GLY A 21 -6.76 -5.40 10.04
N THR A 22 -7.90 -6.05 10.22
CA THR A 22 -9.00 -6.01 9.28
C THR A 22 -10.11 -5.10 9.76
N VAL A 23 -11.01 -4.73 8.85
CA VAL A 23 -12.21 -3.96 9.16
C VAL A 23 -13.42 -4.86 8.96
N GLU A 24 -14.30 -4.90 9.96
CA GLU A 24 -15.52 -5.70 9.88
C GLU A 24 -16.69 -4.83 9.41
N VAL A 25 -17.34 -5.28 8.36
CA VAL A 25 -18.54 -4.62 7.83
C VAL A 25 -19.62 -5.68 7.67
N ALA A 26 -20.73 -5.50 8.38
CA ALA A 26 -21.89 -6.42 8.34
C ALA A 26 -21.48 -7.87 8.66
N GLY A 27 -20.55 -8.08 9.57
CA GLY A 27 -20.09 -9.41 9.98
C GLY A 27 -19.06 -10.03 9.06
N ILE A 28 -18.60 -9.31 8.05
CA ILE A 28 -17.59 -9.78 7.10
C ILE A 28 -16.31 -8.97 7.30
N GLU A 29 -15.19 -9.66 7.42
CA GLU A 29 -13.89 -9.00 7.57
C GLU A 29 -13.28 -8.70 6.22
N PHE A 30 -12.77 -7.48 6.07
CA PHE A 30 -12.10 -7.03 4.86
C PHE A 30 -10.71 -6.49 5.20
N ASN A 31 -9.76 -6.69 4.32
CA ASN A 31 -8.45 -6.06 4.44
C ASN A 31 -8.57 -4.56 4.15
N LYS A 32 -7.82 -3.76 4.91
CA LYS A 32 -7.84 -2.30 4.72
C LYS A 32 -7.42 -1.89 3.32
N SER A 33 -6.42 -2.55 2.76
CA SER A 33 -5.96 -2.28 1.39
C SER A 33 -7.07 -2.51 0.37
N THR A 34 -7.85 -3.58 0.54
CA THR A 34 -8.96 -3.91 -0.35
C THR A 34 -10.05 -2.85 -0.26
N ILE A 35 -10.42 -2.45 0.94
CA ILE A 35 -11.46 -1.44 1.15
C ILE A 35 -11.03 -0.10 0.52
N LEU A 36 -9.80 0.31 0.78
CA LEU A 36 -9.30 1.57 0.27
C LEU A 36 -9.27 1.57 -1.26
N ARG A 37 -8.78 0.49 -1.86
CA ARG A 37 -8.68 0.37 -3.31
C ARG A 37 -10.06 0.36 -4.00
N GLU A 38 -11.04 -0.32 -3.40
CA GLU A 38 -12.37 -0.47 -3.99
C GLU A 38 -13.27 0.75 -3.74
N CYS A 39 -13.18 1.34 -2.55
CA CYS A 39 -14.06 2.42 -2.14
C CYS A 39 -13.50 3.80 -2.46
N ASP A 40 -12.19 3.97 -2.45
CA ASP A 40 -11.55 5.26 -2.71
C ASP A 40 -10.22 5.08 -3.44
N PRO A 41 -10.27 4.76 -4.74
CA PRO A 41 -9.05 4.53 -5.51
C PRO A 41 -8.15 5.77 -5.61
N VAL A 42 -8.70 6.97 -5.50
CA VAL A 42 -7.91 8.20 -5.52
C VAL A 42 -7.07 8.30 -4.24
N ALA A 43 -7.69 8.06 -3.08
CA ALA A 43 -6.95 8.05 -1.82
C ALA A 43 -5.91 6.92 -1.80
N TYR A 44 -6.25 5.76 -2.34
CA TYR A 44 -5.32 4.64 -2.45
C TYR A 44 -4.05 5.05 -3.20
N ARG A 45 -4.22 5.72 -4.35
CA ARG A 45 -3.09 6.20 -5.14
C ARG A 45 -2.26 7.23 -4.40
N CYS A 46 -2.91 8.13 -3.68
CA CYS A 46 -2.21 9.17 -2.92
C CYS A 46 -1.36 8.56 -1.82
N TYR A 47 -1.91 7.63 -1.06
CA TYR A 47 -1.18 6.95 0.01
C TYR A 47 -0.05 6.09 -0.55
N LEU A 48 -0.29 5.40 -1.66
CA LEU A 48 0.75 4.62 -2.32
C LEU A 48 1.90 5.50 -2.79
N SER A 49 1.59 6.63 -3.40
CA SER A 49 2.60 7.59 -3.85
C SER A 49 3.45 8.10 -2.69
N ASP A 50 2.82 8.44 -1.57
CA ASP A 50 3.52 8.87 -0.36
C ASP A 50 4.43 7.77 0.18
N TYR A 51 3.95 6.52 0.17
CA TYR A 51 4.73 5.38 0.62
C TYR A 51 5.97 5.18 -0.26
N ILE A 52 5.79 5.24 -1.57
CA ILE A 52 6.90 5.10 -2.52
C ILE A 52 7.93 6.21 -2.33
N SER A 53 7.48 7.46 -2.15
CA SER A 53 8.36 8.58 -1.87
C SER A 53 9.17 8.34 -0.59
N SER A 54 8.53 7.79 0.43
CA SER A 54 9.18 7.44 1.69
C SER A 54 10.27 6.38 1.48
N LEU A 55 10.00 5.37 0.64
CA LEU A 55 11.01 4.36 0.31
C LEU A 55 12.20 4.99 -0.42
N GLU A 56 11.96 5.90 -1.34
CA GLU A 56 13.01 6.58 -2.08
C GLU A 56 13.87 7.42 -1.15
N GLU A 57 13.27 8.07 -0.16
CA GLU A 57 14.00 8.82 0.87
C GLU A 57 14.89 7.91 1.71
N ASP A 58 14.49 6.66 1.90
CA ASP A 58 15.28 5.67 2.64
C ASP A 58 16.40 5.06 1.79
N GLY A 59 16.48 5.42 0.52
CA GLY A 59 17.53 4.94 -0.37
C GLY A 59 17.10 3.84 -1.32
N TRP A 60 15.82 3.52 -1.39
CA TRP A 60 15.30 2.53 -2.32
C TRP A 60 15.09 3.16 -3.70
N GLU A 61 15.40 2.40 -4.73
CA GLU A 61 15.12 2.79 -6.11
C GLU A 61 13.97 1.93 -6.62
N ILE A 62 12.93 2.60 -7.13
CA ILE A 62 11.72 1.91 -7.59
C ILE A 62 11.76 1.80 -9.10
N GLU A 63 11.68 0.58 -9.61
CA GLU A 63 11.63 0.31 -11.05
C GLU A 63 10.19 0.04 -11.49
N ASP A 64 9.80 0.65 -12.58
CA ASP A 64 8.51 0.37 -13.22
C ASP A 64 8.54 -0.92 -14.02
#